data_f05406001b510c15427ea37b54902920
#
_entry.id   f05406001b510c15427ea37b54902920
#
_cell.length_a   1.000
_cell.length_b   1.000
_cell.length_c   1.000
_cell.angle_alpha   90.00
_cell.angle_beta   90.00
_cell.angle_gamma   90.00
#
_symmetry.space_group_name_H-M   'P 1'
#
loop_
_entity.id
_entity.type
_entity.pdbx_description
1 polymer ?
#
loop_
_entity_poly.entity_id
_entity_poly.type
_entity_poly.pdbx_seq_one_letter_code
_entity_poly.pdbx_strand_id
1 'polypeptide(L)'
;MSFYVLDASVWVARLVPQDAFHQTIKNWMAGERTVGSQFISPSLLLAEVAGAISRRTTAALGRKALKSLEAMPGLRIIAMQDVLLHEAAALAADLGLRGADSVYVAVARHLDVPLLTFDAEQRERGKKAVTIHEID
;
A
#
# COMPACT_ATOMS: atom_id res chain seq x y z
N MET A 1 -7.00 -11.41 14.22
CA MET A 1 -6.52 -11.41 12.83
C MET A 1 -7.31 -10.39 12.04
N SER A 2 -6.63 -9.54 11.30
CA SER A 2 -7.24 -8.50 10.49
C SER A 2 -6.65 -8.46 9.09
N PHE A 3 -7.34 -7.75 8.19
CA PHE A 3 -6.86 -7.50 6.83
C PHE A 3 -6.74 -5.99 6.65
N TYR A 4 -5.68 -5.57 5.96
CA TYR A 4 -5.42 -4.16 5.66
C TYR A 4 -4.92 -4.04 4.23
N VAL A 5 -5.35 -3.01 3.53
CA VAL A 5 -4.71 -2.63 2.26
C VAL A 5 -3.62 -1.62 2.58
N LEU A 6 -2.41 -1.89 2.14
CA LEU A 6 -1.26 -1.02 2.34
C LEU A 6 -0.81 -0.47 0.99
N ASP A 7 -0.65 0.84 0.89
CA ASP A 7 -0.17 1.45 -0.36
C ASP A 7 1.36 1.47 -0.44
N ALA A 8 1.87 1.98 -1.56
CA ALA A 8 3.30 2.01 -1.81
C ALA A 8 4.07 2.84 -0.77
N SER A 9 3.49 3.93 -0.26
CA SER A 9 4.18 4.78 0.74
C SER A 9 4.52 4.00 2.00
N VAL A 10 3.63 3.10 2.41
CA VAL A 10 3.83 2.26 3.59
C VAL A 10 4.94 1.25 3.36
N TRP A 11 4.94 0.58 2.21
CA TRP A 11 5.97 -0.41 1.88
C TRP A 11 7.34 0.22 1.66
N VAL A 12 7.40 1.40 1.04
CA VAL A 12 8.67 2.15 0.91
C VAL A 12 9.22 2.48 2.30
N ALA A 13 8.39 2.96 3.20
CA ALA A 13 8.79 3.26 4.58
C ALA A 13 9.31 2.00 5.29
N ARG A 14 8.66 0.84 5.07
CA ARG A 14 9.08 -0.42 5.68
C ARG A 14 10.44 -0.90 5.17
N LEU A 15 10.73 -0.65 3.88
CA LEU A 15 11.93 -1.17 3.22
C LEU A 15 13.11 -0.18 3.21
N VAL A 16 12.88 1.09 3.49
CA VAL A 16 13.93 2.12 3.52
C VAL A 16 14.17 2.56 4.97
N PRO A 17 15.28 2.10 5.59
CA PRO A 17 15.55 2.41 7.01
C PRO A 17 15.63 3.91 7.33
N GLN A 18 15.97 4.75 6.35
CA GLN A 18 16.08 6.20 6.53
C GLN A 18 14.73 6.93 6.44
N ASP A 19 13.66 6.23 6.08
CA ASP A 19 12.33 6.84 6.01
C ASP A 19 11.84 7.23 7.40
N ALA A 20 11.21 8.41 7.50
CA ALA A 20 10.71 8.93 8.78
C ALA A 20 9.72 7.98 9.49
N PHE A 21 8.98 7.20 8.72
CA PHE A 21 7.99 6.27 9.27
C PHE A 21 8.50 4.83 9.40
N HIS A 22 9.78 4.59 9.11
CA HIS A 22 10.33 3.23 9.08
C HIS A 22 10.09 2.47 10.38
N GLN A 23 10.49 3.03 11.50
CA GLN A 23 10.39 2.33 12.78
C GLN A 23 8.93 2.13 13.19
N THR A 24 8.09 3.13 12.97
CA THR A 24 6.66 3.06 13.28
C THR A 24 5.99 1.91 12.52
N ILE A 25 6.22 1.82 11.21
CA ILE A 25 5.57 0.77 10.41
C ILE A 25 6.17 -0.61 10.70
N LYS A 26 7.47 -0.68 10.94
CA LYS A 26 8.12 -1.95 11.27
C LYS A 26 7.56 -2.54 12.56
N ASN A 27 7.38 -1.71 13.59
CA ASN A 27 6.82 -2.12 14.86
C ASN A 27 5.36 -2.54 14.73
N TRP A 28 4.57 -1.75 13.99
CA TRP A 28 3.15 -2.06 13.79
C TRP A 28 2.96 -3.38 13.05
N MET A 29 3.70 -3.59 11.96
CA MET A 29 3.62 -4.84 11.20
C MET A 29 4.02 -6.04 12.04
N ALA A 30 5.06 -5.91 12.86
CA ALA A 30 5.50 -7.01 13.74
C ALA A 30 4.38 -7.40 14.72
N GLY A 31 3.71 -6.42 15.31
CA GLY A 31 2.58 -6.67 16.20
C GLY A 31 1.41 -7.35 15.50
N GLU A 32 1.06 -6.85 14.30
CA GLU A 32 -0.05 -7.43 13.53
C GLU A 32 0.25 -8.86 13.08
N ARG A 33 1.49 -9.17 12.78
CA ARG A 33 1.88 -10.54 12.41
C ARG A 33 1.73 -11.52 13.56
N THR A 34 1.91 -11.09 14.77
CA THR A 34 1.73 -11.99 15.95
C THR A 34 0.30 -12.47 16.09
N VAL A 35 -0.67 -11.71 15.58
CA VAL A 35 -2.09 -12.09 15.59
C VAL A 35 -2.58 -12.60 14.24
N GLY A 36 -1.67 -12.86 13.30
CA GLY A 36 -1.98 -13.47 12.02
C GLY A 36 -2.61 -12.55 10.98
N SER A 37 -2.49 -11.23 11.14
CA SER A 37 -3.03 -10.27 10.17
C SER A 37 -2.38 -10.41 8.80
N GLN A 38 -3.15 -10.06 7.76
CA GLN A 38 -2.71 -10.13 6.37
C GLN A 38 -2.72 -8.72 5.77
N PHE A 39 -1.71 -8.45 4.95
CA PHE A 39 -1.59 -7.18 4.23
C PHE A 39 -1.86 -7.43 2.75
N ILE A 40 -2.67 -6.59 2.14
CA ILE A 40 -3.13 -6.76 0.77
C ILE A 40 -2.70 -5.54 -0.04
N SER A 41 -2.22 -5.77 -1.24
CA SER A 41 -1.87 -4.69 -2.17
C SER A 41 -2.09 -5.16 -3.62
N PRO A 42 -2.48 -4.26 -4.52
CA PRO A 42 -2.57 -4.62 -5.93
C PRO A 42 -1.17 -4.83 -6.53
N SER A 43 -1.09 -5.56 -7.63
CA SER A 43 0.19 -5.84 -8.30
C SER A 43 0.92 -4.58 -8.77
N LEU A 44 0.22 -3.45 -8.92
CA LEU A 44 0.82 -2.13 -9.16
C LEU A 44 1.90 -1.79 -8.12
N LEU A 45 1.75 -2.29 -6.89
CA LEU A 45 2.70 -2.08 -5.80
C LEU A 45 4.14 -2.36 -6.24
N LEU A 46 4.35 -3.43 -6.99
CA LEU A 46 5.70 -3.87 -7.37
C LEU A 46 6.45 -2.78 -8.15
N ALA A 47 5.79 -2.21 -9.15
CA ALA A 47 6.39 -1.14 -9.96
C ALA A 47 6.58 0.15 -9.15
N GLU A 48 5.59 0.51 -8.34
CA GLU A 48 5.66 1.74 -7.55
C GLU A 48 6.77 1.69 -6.50
N VAL A 49 6.90 0.59 -5.77
CA VAL A 49 7.91 0.45 -4.73
C VAL A 49 9.31 0.36 -5.34
N ALA A 50 9.49 -0.48 -6.37
CA ALA A 50 10.78 -0.61 -7.04
C ALA A 50 11.24 0.74 -7.61
N GLY A 51 10.36 1.46 -8.28
CA GLY A 51 10.68 2.76 -8.85
C GLY A 51 10.99 3.82 -7.81
N ALA A 52 10.19 3.88 -6.73
CA ALA A 52 10.41 4.84 -5.66
C ALA A 52 11.75 4.61 -4.94
N ILE A 53 12.09 3.37 -4.65
CA ILE A 53 13.36 3.03 -3.99
C ILE A 53 14.54 3.31 -4.92
N SER A 54 14.41 2.94 -6.20
CA SER A 54 15.45 3.21 -7.19
C SER A 54 15.74 4.72 -7.31
N ARG A 55 14.71 5.55 -7.34
CA ARG A 55 14.88 7.01 -7.43
C ARG A 55 15.52 7.60 -6.17
N ARG A 56 15.25 7.05 -5.00
CA ARG A 56 15.79 7.52 -3.72
C ARG A 56 17.18 6.96 -3.41
N THR A 57 17.53 5.83 -4.01
CA THR A 57 18.78 5.11 -3.72
C THR A 57 19.46 4.65 -5.01
N THR A 58 19.38 3.36 -5.35
CA THR A 58 19.98 2.77 -6.54
C THR A 58 19.04 1.78 -7.22
N ALA A 59 19.29 1.48 -8.50
CA ALA A 59 18.54 0.45 -9.21
C ALA A 59 18.71 -0.94 -8.57
N ALA A 60 19.89 -1.23 -8.04
CA ALA A 60 20.15 -2.50 -7.38
C ALA A 60 19.26 -2.66 -6.13
N LEU A 61 19.11 -1.60 -5.34
CA LEU A 61 18.23 -1.62 -4.16
C LEU A 61 16.77 -1.67 -4.55
N GLY A 62 16.39 -1.03 -5.66
CA GLY A 62 15.03 -1.16 -6.20
C GLY A 62 14.71 -2.60 -6.59
N ARG A 63 15.62 -3.29 -7.25
CA ARG A 63 15.45 -4.71 -7.58
C ARG A 63 15.41 -5.61 -6.35
N LYS A 64 16.25 -5.31 -5.35
CA LYS A 64 16.23 -6.05 -4.09
C LYS A 64 14.89 -5.89 -3.37
N ALA A 65 14.30 -4.71 -3.45
CA ALA A 65 12.97 -4.46 -2.87
C ALA A 65 11.90 -5.37 -3.47
N LEU A 66 11.94 -5.61 -4.79
CA LEU A 66 11.02 -6.55 -5.44
C LEU A 66 11.09 -7.93 -4.79
N LYS A 67 12.29 -8.45 -4.62
CA LYS A 67 12.49 -9.77 -4.00
C LYS A 67 12.00 -9.77 -2.56
N SER A 68 12.24 -8.69 -1.82
CA SER A 68 11.77 -8.56 -0.45
C SER A 68 10.25 -8.58 -0.37
N LEU A 69 9.55 -7.89 -1.28
CA LEU A 69 8.08 -7.88 -1.32
C LEU A 69 7.54 -9.25 -1.66
N GLU A 70 8.10 -9.91 -2.67
CA GLU A 70 7.64 -11.23 -3.09
C GLU A 70 7.82 -12.29 -2.00
N ALA A 71 8.81 -12.11 -1.12
CA ALA A 71 9.09 -13.00 -0.01
C ALA A 71 8.46 -12.55 1.32
N MET A 72 7.74 -11.41 1.33
CA MET A 72 7.23 -10.82 2.57
C MET A 72 6.11 -11.67 3.16
N PRO A 73 6.30 -12.21 4.37
CA PRO A 73 5.23 -12.97 5.02
C PRO A 73 4.01 -12.09 5.29
N GLY A 74 2.83 -12.62 5.03
CA GLY A 74 1.58 -11.93 5.28
C GLY A 74 1.16 -10.93 4.19
N LEU A 75 2.00 -10.69 3.18
CA LEU A 75 1.62 -9.87 2.05
C LEU A 75 0.94 -10.70 0.98
N ARG A 76 -0.24 -10.27 0.56
CA ARG A 76 -0.99 -10.83 -0.55
C ARG A 76 -1.07 -9.81 -1.67
N ILE A 77 -0.52 -10.14 -2.81
CA ILE A 77 -0.56 -9.29 -4.00
C ILE A 77 -1.70 -9.78 -4.89
N ILE A 78 -2.62 -8.88 -5.24
CA ILE A 78 -3.76 -9.22 -6.09
C ILE A 78 -3.60 -8.62 -7.48
N ALA A 79 -4.11 -9.35 -8.48
CA ALA A 79 -4.06 -8.92 -9.87
C ALA A 79 -4.98 -7.72 -10.10
N MET A 80 -4.55 -6.81 -11.00
CA MET A 80 -5.35 -5.66 -11.42
C MET A 80 -6.22 -6.06 -12.60
N GLN A 81 -7.44 -6.51 -12.31
CA GLN A 81 -8.41 -6.88 -13.33
C GLN A 81 -9.17 -5.65 -13.85
N ASP A 82 -9.77 -5.76 -15.02
CA ASP A 82 -10.48 -4.65 -15.65
C ASP A 82 -11.61 -4.08 -14.78
N VAL A 83 -12.36 -4.93 -14.10
CA VAL A 83 -13.42 -4.49 -13.19
C VAL A 83 -12.86 -3.59 -12.09
N LEU A 84 -11.75 -3.99 -11.49
CA LEU A 84 -11.08 -3.20 -10.46
C LEU A 84 -10.61 -1.85 -11.00
N LEU A 85 -10.02 -1.85 -12.21
CA LEU A 85 -9.53 -0.61 -12.83
C LEU A 85 -10.67 0.34 -13.19
N HIS A 86 -11.82 -0.17 -13.60
CA HIS A 86 -13.01 0.66 -13.83
C HIS A 86 -13.55 1.28 -12.53
N GLU A 87 -13.58 0.51 -11.45
CA GLU A 87 -13.94 1.05 -10.13
C GLU A 87 -12.95 2.13 -9.68
N ALA A 88 -11.65 1.88 -9.88
CA ALA A 88 -10.61 2.84 -9.55
C ALA A 88 -10.76 4.13 -10.37
N ALA A 89 -11.06 4.01 -11.67
CA ALA A 89 -11.26 5.17 -12.52
C ALA A 89 -12.44 6.04 -12.05
N ALA A 90 -13.55 5.42 -11.65
CA ALA A 90 -14.69 6.12 -11.11
C ALA A 90 -14.33 6.85 -9.80
N LEU A 91 -13.62 6.18 -8.90
CA LEU A 91 -13.16 6.79 -7.65
C LEU A 91 -12.17 7.93 -7.89
N ALA A 92 -11.27 7.77 -8.86
CA ALA A 92 -10.33 8.83 -9.23
C ALA A 92 -11.08 10.09 -9.69
N ALA A 93 -12.11 9.91 -10.53
CA ALA A 93 -12.93 11.01 -11.02
C ALA A 93 -13.74 11.67 -9.89
N ASP A 94 -14.41 10.86 -9.08
CA ASP A 94 -15.29 11.36 -8.02
C ASP A 94 -14.55 12.03 -6.87
N LEU A 95 -13.39 11.50 -6.51
CA LEU A 95 -12.64 11.96 -5.34
C LEU A 95 -11.41 12.80 -5.68
N GLY A 96 -11.08 12.92 -6.96
CA GLY A 96 -9.88 13.65 -7.38
C GLY A 96 -8.58 12.94 -7.00
N LEU A 97 -8.61 11.61 -6.92
CA LEU A 97 -7.41 10.83 -6.60
C LEU A 97 -6.51 10.70 -7.83
N ARG A 98 -5.19 10.62 -7.60
CA ARG A 98 -4.27 10.20 -8.66
C ARG A 98 -4.58 8.76 -9.05
N GLY A 99 -4.30 8.40 -10.31
CA GLY A 99 -4.65 7.09 -10.85
C GLY A 99 -4.14 5.93 -9.99
N ALA A 100 -2.86 5.94 -9.64
CA ALA A 100 -2.28 4.89 -8.79
C ALA A 100 -2.96 4.82 -7.42
N ASP A 101 -3.17 5.98 -6.78
CA ASP A 101 -3.81 6.03 -5.46
C ASP A 101 -5.23 5.46 -5.51
N SER A 102 -5.97 5.72 -6.59
CA SER A 102 -7.34 5.22 -6.74
C SER A 102 -7.41 3.69 -6.79
N VAL A 103 -6.36 3.03 -7.26
CA VAL A 103 -6.32 1.56 -7.30
C VAL A 103 -6.29 0.98 -5.89
N TYR A 104 -5.49 1.55 -4.99
CA TYR A 104 -5.46 1.09 -3.60
C TYR A 104 -6.80 1.33 -2.90
N VAL A 105 -7.40 2.48 -3.12
CA VAL A 105 -8.73 2.80 -2.56
C VAL A 105 -9.79 1.83 -3.09
N ALA A 106 -9.76 1.53 -4.40
CA ALA A 106 -10.68 0.57 -5.02
C ALA A 106 -10.53 -0.83 -4.41
N VAL A 107 -9.31 -1.29 -4.19
CA VAL A 107 -9.06 -2.59 -3.54
C VAL A 107 -9.65 -2.63 -2.13
N ALA A 108 -9.37 -1.59 -1.33
CA ALA A 108 -9.88 -1.50 0.03
C ALA A 108 -11.41 -1.49 0.06
N ARG A 109 -12.03 -0.74 -0.85
CA ARG A 109 -13.49 -0.66 -0.95
C ARG A 109 -14.10 -1.99 -1.39
N HIS A 110 -13.51 -2.61 -2.40
CA HIS A 110 -14.00 -3.88 -2.94
C HIS A 110 -13.97 -5.01 -1.90
N LEU A 111 -12.90 -5.05 -1.11
CA LEU A 111 -12.74 -6.07 -0.08
C LEU A 111 -13.35 -5.68 1.27
N ASP A 112 -13.81 -4.46 1.40
CA ASP A 112 -14.34 -3.89 2.65
C ASP A 112 -13.33 -4.03 3.80
N VAL A 113 -12.10 -3.63 3.54
CA VAL A 113 -11.03 -3.61 4.54
C VAL A 113 -10.42 -2.22 4.62
N PRO A 114 -9.84 -1.83 5.76
CA PRO A 114 -9.25 -0.51 5.90
C PRO A 114 -7.99 -0.34 5.06
N LEU A 115 -7.76 0.92 4.68
CA LEU A 115 -6.56 1.34 3.95
C LEU A 115 -5.60 2.01 4.92
N LEU A 116 -4.32 1.64 4.85
CA LEU A 116 -3.24 2.33 5.53
C LEU A 116 -2.37 3.03 4.49
N THR A 117 -2.18 4.33 4.65
CA THR A 117 -1.31 5.14 3.80
C THR A 117 -0.62 6.22 4.62
N PHE A 118 0.59 6.60 4.22
CA PHE A 118 1.30 7.75 4.76
C PHE A 118 1.17 9.00 3.90
N ASP A 119 0.46 8.89 2.77
CA ASP A 119 0.18 10.03 1.89
C ASP A 119 -1.03 10.79 2.43
N ALA A 120 -0.82 12.03 2.86
CA ALA A 120 -1.88 12.86 3.46
C ALA A 120 -3.02 13.14 2.47
N GLU A 121 -2.70 13.38 1.20
CA GLU A 121 -3.72 13.66 0.19
C GLU A 121 -4.56 12.42 -0.10
N GLN A 122 -3.94 11.26 -0.25
CA GLN A 122 -4.66 10.00 -0.44
C GLN A 122 -5.57 9.71 0.76
N ARG A 123 -5.08 9.95 1.97
CA ARG A 123 -5.88 9.77 3.19
C ARG A 123 -7.12 10.65 3.18
N GLU A 124 -6.93 11.95 2.96
CA GLU A 124 -8.03 12.92 2.99
C GLU A 124 -9.08 12.66 1.92
N ARG A 125 -8.66 12.30 0.73
CA ARG A 125 -9.57 12.00 -0.37
C ARG A 125 -10.19 10.61 -0.24
N GLY A 126 -9.39 9.62 0.14
CA GLY A 126 -9.82 8.23 0.26
C GLY A 126 -10.79 7.97 1.40
N LYS A 127 -10.72 8.74 2.48
CA LYS A 127 -11.64 8.54 3.63
C LYS A 127 -13.11 8.71 3.29
N LYS A 128 -13.42 9.32 2.16
CA LYS A 128 -14.80 9.46 1.68
C LYS A 128 -15.36 8.15 1.14
N ALA A 129 -14.51 7.19 0.80
CA ALA A 129 -14.92 5.92 0.20
C ALA A 129 -14.57 4.70 1.05
N VAL A 130 -13.53 4.78 1.87
CA VAL A 130 -13.03 3.66 2.67
C VAL A 130 -12.66 4.09 4.07
N THR A 131 -12.56 3.13 4.97
CA THR A 131 -12.02 3.37 6.32
C THR A 131 -10.52 3.53 6.24
N ILE A 132 -9.99 4.59 6.82
CA ILE A 132 -8.54 4.79 6.95
C ILE A 132 -8.10 4.25 8.30
N HIS A 133 -7.13 3.34 8.29
CA HIS A 133 -6.51 2.86 9.52
C HIS A 133 -5.37 3.79 9.90
N GLU A 134 -5.32 4.20 11.15
CA GLU A 134 -4.26 5.07 11.65
C GLU A 134 -3.40 4.30 12.64
N ILE A 135 -2.09 4.56 12.60
CA ILE A 135 -1.13 3.98 13.54
C ILE A 135 -0.31 5.10 14.17
N ASP A 136 0.06 4.89 15.42
CA ASP A 136 0.86 5.86 16.18
C ASP A 136 2.36 5.66 15.96
#